data_db3896034b50bd391cf57ee335ccf1ac
#
_entry.id   db3896034b50bd391cf57ee335ccf1ac
#
_cell.length_a   1.000
_cell.length_b   1.000
_cell.length_c   1.000
_cell.angle_alpha   90.00
_cell.angle_beta   90.00
_cell.angle_gamma   90.00
#
_symmetry.space_group_name_H-M   'P 1'
#
loop_
_entity.id
_entity.type
_entity.pdbx_description
1 polymer ?
#
loop_
_entity_poly.entity_id
_entity_poly.type
_entity_poly.pdbx_seq_one_letter_code
_entity_poly.pdbx_strand_id
1 'polypeptide(L)'
;MNYSYPATAPRWGVFEVTMPGRTEGNPFTDYTITATFTGNEGNVTVDGFYDGDGVYKARFMPAYEGEYTFKVTGTFSDTEYTGSFTATAPEAGNHGPVRVNGFHFAYEDGTPYFSVGTTAYVWPLQGEEMVQKTLEELSKGYFNKIRFCVFPKHYIYNLHEPTSYPYVGTPCPAPTSINYGNPAALFGVQPGNDWDFYRFNPAHFQQIERCIKACGDLGVEADLIVMHPYDRWGFSHMAPDQDDLYWKYVIARFAAYHNVWWSLAN
;
A
#
# COMPACT_ATOMS: atom_id res chain seq x y z
N MET A 1 -3.23 -25.37 3.64
CA MET A 1 -2.46 -24.70 2.57
C MET A 1 -1.00 -24.70 3.02
N ASN A 2 -0.04 -25.01 2.18
CA ASN A 2 1.37 -24.91 2.58
C ASN A 2 1.83 -23.47 2.40
N TYR A 3 2.81 -22.98 3.21
CA TYR A 3 3.42 -21.69 2.97
C TYR A 3 4.25 -21.70 1.68
N SER A 4 4.40 -20.53 1.05
CA SER A 4 5.13 -20.40 -0.20
C SER A 4 5.92 -19.09 -0.26
N TYR A 5 7.03 -19.14 -0.95
CA TYR A 5 7.90 -18.00 -1.24
C TYR A 5 8.75 -18.28 -2.49
N PRO A 6 9.24 -17.27 -3.21
CA PRO A 6 10.12 -17.46 -4.36
C PRO A 6 11.54 -17.84 -3.90
N ALA A 7 12.24 -18.66 -4.69
CA ALA A 7 13.63 -19.01 -4.40
C ALA A 7 14.60 -17.84 -4.61
N THR A 8 14.21 -16.83 -5.40
CA THR A 8 15.00 -15.64 -5.69
C THR A 8 14.12 -14.40 -5.67
N ALA A 9 14.70 -13.24 -5.38
CA ALA A 9 14.09 -11.94 -5.57
C ALA A 9 15.16 -10.96 -6.09
N PRO A 10 14.83 -10.03 -7.00
CA PRO A 10 15.80 -9.02 -7.40
C PRO A 10 16.05 -8.04 -6.23
N ARG A 11 17.28 -7.53 -6.15
CA ARG A 11 17.59 -6.39 -5.28
C ARG A 11 16.61 -5.25 -5.59
N TRP A 12 16.06 -4.63 -4.53
CA TRP A 12 15.00 -3.61 -4.60
C TRP A 12 13.66 -4.08 -5.18
N GLY A 13 13.52 -5.37 -5.43
CA GLY A 13 12.22 -6.00 -5.72
C GLY A 13 11.53 -6.47 -4.45
N VAL A 14 10.31 -6.93 -4.58
CA VAL A 14 9.52 -7.46 -3.45
C VAL A 14 9.78 -8.95 -3.29
N PHE A 15 10.30 -9.35 -2.13
CA PHE A 15 10.23 -10.73 -1.66
C PHE A 15 9.00 -10.89 -0.76
N GLU A 16 8.16 -11.88 -1.03
CA GLU A 16 6.94 -12.14 -0.26
C GLU A 16 6.90 -13.58 0.22
N VAL A 17 6.63 -13.77 1.51
CA VAL A 17 6.27 -15.06 2.10
C VAL A 17 4.76 -15.07 2.32
N THR A 18 4.08 -16.08 1.77
CA THR A 18 2.64 -16.29 1.92
C THR A 18 2.38 -17.53 2.80
N MET A 19 1.59 -17.39 3.83
CA MET A 19 1.38 -18.39 4.87
C MET A 19 -0.09 -18.56 5.22
N PRO A 20 -0.57 -19.78 5.50
CA PRO A 20 -1.87 -19.98 6.12
C PRO A 20 -1.81 -19.65 7.61
N GLY A 21 -2.93 -19.19 8.15
CA GLY A 21 -3.05 -18.90 9.58
C GLY A 21 -4.50 -18.90 10.07
N ARG A 22 -4.67 -18.49 11.32
CA ARG A 22 -5.95 -18.46 12.03
C ARG A 22 -6.93 -17.49 11.40
N THR A 23 -8.21 -17.84 11.43
CA THR A 23 -9.32 -17.03 10.88
C THR A 23 -10.38 -16.68 11.93
N GLU A 24 -10.26 -17.25 13.14
CA GLU A 24 -11.19 -17.00 14.23
C GLU A 24 -11.05 -15.56 14.74
N GLY A 25 -12.12 -15.01 15.26
CA GLY A 25 -12.11 -13.65 15.83
C GLY A 25 -11.90 -12.55 14.78
N ASN A 26 -10.99 -11.66 15.07
CA ASN A 26 -10.60 -10.59 14.17
C ASN A 26 -9.10 -10.73 13.75
N PRO A 27 -8.79 -11.32 12.60
CA PRO A 27 -7.40 -11.55 12.20
C PRO A 27 -6.54 -10.29 12.07
N PHE A 28 -7.13 -9.12 12.00
CA PHE A 28 -6.40 -7.85 11.91
C PHE A 28 -5.89 -7.33 13.28
N THR A 29 -6.52 -7.78 14.37
CA THR A 29 -6.23 -7.30 15.74
C THR A 29 -5.80 -8.39 16.71
N ASP A 30 -6.34 -9.61 16.55
CA ASP A 30 -6.18 -10.68 17.53
C ASP A 30 -4.85 -11.43 17.37
N TYR A 31 -4.21 -11.28 16.20
CA TYR A 31 -2.99 -12.00 15.87
C TYR A 31 -1.84 -11.08 15.49
N THR A 32 -0.66 -11.45 15.95
CA THR A 32 0.59 -10.80 15.56
C THR A 32 1.29 -11.63 14.49
N ILE A 33 2.06 -10.95 13.64
CA ILE A 33 2.94 -11.54 12.65
C ILE A 33 4.19 -10.69 12.50
N THR A 34 5.35 -11.30 12.65
CA THR A 34 6.65 -10.64 12.55
C THR A 34 7.59 -11.50 11.73
N ALA A 35 8.27 -10.92 10.76
CA ALA A 35 9.27 -11.58 9.95
C ALA A 35 10.63 -10.91 10.15
N THR A 36 11.65 -11.74 10.43
CA THR A 36 13.05 -11.30 10.49
C THR A 36 13.79 -11.88 9.30
N PHE A 37 14.42 -11.01 8.53
CA PHE A 37 15.26 -11.34 7.39
C PHE A 37 16.71 -11.10 7.75
N THR A 38 17.57 -12.08 7.50
CA THR A 38 19.01 -12.06 7.84
C THR A 38 19.82 -12.20 6.57
N GLY A 39 20.64 -11.21 6.28
CA GLY A 39 21.63 -11.21 5.21
C GLY A 39 23.01 -10.85 5.74
N ASN A 40 23.98 -10.68 4.84
CA ASN A 40 25.38 -10.36 5.22
C ASN A 40 25.51 -9.02 5.97
N GLU A 41 24.60 -8.07 5.70
CA GLU A 41 24.60 -6.71 6.30
C GLU A 41 23.81 -6.63 7.61
N GLY A 42 23.31 -7.77 8.12
CA GLY A 42 22.57 -7.84 9.38
C GLY A 42 21.13 -8.28 9.23
N ASN A 43 20.34 -7.95 10.25
CA ASN A 43 18.94 -8.37 10.35
C ASN A 43 18.00 -7.18 10.13
N VAL A 44 16.91 -7.44 9.40
CA VAL A 44 15.77 -6.52 9.26
C VAL A 44 14.53 -7.24 9.75
N THR A 45 13.79 -6.59 10.65
CA THR A 45 12.52 -7.12 11.15
C THR A 45 11.38 -6.24 10.67
N VAL A 46 10.33 -6.88 10.13
CA VAL A 46 9.14 -6.22 9.61
C VAL A 46 7.88 -6.87 10.17
N ASP A 47 6.80 -6.12 10.24
CA ASP A 47 5.49 -6.67 10.49
C ASP A 47 4.94 -7.32 9.21
N GLY A 48 4.22 -8.43 9.37
CA GLY A 48 3.39 -8.98 8.32
C GLY A 48 1.95 -8.50 8.45
N PHE A 49 1.07 -9.00 7.58
CA PHE A 49 -0.33 -8.59 7.54
C PHE A 49 -1.25 -9.75 7.13
N TYR A 50 -2.51 -9.65 7.52
CA TYR A 50 -3.58 -10.52 7.04
C TYR A 50 -4.12 -10.03 5.70
N ASP A 51 -4.18 -10.93 4.70
CA ASP A 51 -4.61 -10.61 3.33
C ASP A 51 -5.99 -11.17 2.95
N GLY A 52 -6.74 -11.67 3.95
CA GLY A 52 -8.05 -12.29 3.74
C GLY A 52 -7.96 -13.82 3.64
N ASP A 53 -9.10 -14.48 3.81
CA ASP A 53 -9.29 -15.93 3.58
C ASP A 53 -8.27 -16.86 4.27
N GLY A 54 -7.81 -16.48 5.48
CA GLY A 54 -6.79 -17.22 6.23
C GLY A 54 -5.37 -17.08 5.67
N VAL A 55 -5.13 -16.12 4.79
CA VAL A 55 -3.82 -15.85 4.20
C VAL A 55 -3.13 -14.73 4.97
N TYR A 56 -1.89 -14.99 5.39
CA TYR A 56 -0.99 -14.01 5.98
C TYR A 56 0.24 -13.84 5.09
N LYS A 57 0.76 -12.62 5.05
CA LYS A 57 1.91 -12.27 4.24
C LYS A 57 2.95 -11.48 5.02
N ALA A 58 4.22 -11.67 4.68
CA ALA A 58 5.31 -10.81 5.09
C ALA A 58 6.12 -10.41 3.86
N ARG A 59 6.46 -9.13 3.75
CA ARG A 59 7.17 -8.57 2.59
C ARG A 59 8.49 -7.95 3.00
N PHE A 60 9.46 -8.10 2.13
CA PHE A 60 10.80 -7.55 2.31
C PHE A 60 11.36 -7.07 0.97
N MET A 61 12.07 -5.97 0.99
CA MET A 61 12.84 -5.47 -0.14
C MET A 61 14.33 -5.68 0.14
N PRO A 62 15.01 -6.63 -0.50
CA PRO A 62 16.43 -6.82 -0.28
C PRO A 62 17.23 -5.62 -0.78
N ALA A 63 18.03 -5.03 0.12
CA ALA A 63 18.88 -3.87 -0.21
C ALA A 63 20.23 -4.26 -0.83
N TYR A 64 20.64 -5.51 -0.69
CA TYR A 64 21.92 -6.05 -1.18
C TYR A 64 21.70 -7.38 -1.88
N GLU A 65 22.58 -7.72 -2.81
CA GLU A 65 22.61 -9.03 -3.45
C GLU A 65 23.22 -10.09 -2.53
N GLY A 66 22.84 -11.33 -2.70
CA GLY A 66 23.37 -12.48 -1.95
C GLY A 66 22.31 -13.27 -1.22
N GLU A 67 22.76 -14.15 -0.34
CA GLU A 67 21.89 -15.06 0.39
C GLU A 67 21.21 -14.37 1.57
N TYR A 68 19.90 -14.63 1.69
CA TYR A 68 19.09 -14.25 2.84
C TYR A 68 18.42 -15.47 3.44
N THR A 69 18.28 -15.48 4.76
CA THR A 69 17.37 -16.37 5.47
C THR A 69 16.23 -15.56 6.05
N PHE A 70 15.10 -16.20 6.28
CA PHE A 70 13.99 -15.57 6.98
C PHE A 70 13.39 -16.49 8.04
N LYS A 71 12.83 -15.85 9.07
CA LYS A 71 12.02 -16.48 10.10
C LYS A 71 10.76 -15.64 10.32
N VAL A 72 9.59 -16.27 10.19
CA VAL A 72 8.30 -15.64 10.49
C VAL A 72 7.69 -16.31 11.71
N THR A 73 7.28 -15.49 12.67
CA THR A 73 6.68 -15.89 13.94
C THR A 73 5.48 -14.98 14.26
N GLY A 74 4.67 -15.41 15.19
CA GLY A 74 3.54 -14.63 15.70
C GLY A 74 2.44 -15.54 16.24
N THR A 75 1.37 -14.93 16.73
CA THR A 75 0.22 -15.68 17.26
C THR A 75 -0.75 -16.14 16.18
N PHE A 76 -0.54 -15.73 14.91
CA PHE A 76 -1.38 -16.12 13.78
C PHE A 76 -1.32 -17.61 13.43
N SER A 77 -0.27 -18.30 13.88
CA SER A 77 -0.05 -19.72 13.65
C SER A 77 0.76 -20.34 14.80
N ASP A 78 0.58 -21.64 15.05
CA ASP A 78 1.42 -22.40 15.98
C ASP A 78 2.73 -22.85 15.32
N THR A 79 2.89 -22.61 14.02
CA THR A 79 4.07 -22.96 13.23
C THR A 79 4.95 -21.74 13.02
N GLU A 80 6.26 -21.90 13.28
CA GLU A 80 7.26 -20.96 12.77
C GLU A 80 7.54 -21.30 11.31
N TYR A 81 7.61 -20.27 10.47
CA TYR A 81 7.95 -20.42 9.04
C TYR A 81 9.37 -19.91 8.80
N THR A 82 10.22 -20.75 8.23
CA THR A 82 11.62 -20.41 7.94
C THR A 82 11.98 -20.78 6.51
N GLY A 83 12.97 -20.11 5.96
CA GLY A 83 13.48 -20.43 4.63
C GLY A 83 14.66 -19.56 4.26
N SER A 84 15.07 -19.70 3.00
CA SER A 84 16.14 -18.88 2.41
C SER A 84 15.80 -18.53 0.97
N PHE A 85 16.36 -17.45 0.50
CA PHE A 85 16.29 -17.02 -0.90
C PHE A 85 17.58 -16.30 -1.29
N THR A 86 17.83 -16.19 -2.59
CA THR A 86 18.94 -15.41 -3.12
C THR A 86 18.43 -14.08 -3.67
N ALA A 87 18.95 -12.97 -3.18
CA ALA A 87 18.74 -11.66 -3.80
C ALA A 87 19.68 -11.55 -5.01
N THR A 88 19.09 -11.40 -6.19
CA THR A 88 19.81 -11.25 -7.45
C THR A 88 20.07 -9.79 -7.78
N ALA A 89 20.78 -9.52 -8.89
CA ALA A 89 20.91 -8.16 -9.43
C ALA A 89 19.53 -7.51 -9.63
N PRO A 90 19.45 -6.17 -9.56
CA PRO A 90 18.20 -5.44 -9.83
C PRO A 90 17.62 -5.77 -11.21
N GLU A 91 16.30 -5.71 -11.34
CA GLU A 91 15.68 -5.73 -12.66
C GLU A 91 16.07 -4.51 -13.49
N ALA A 92 16.09 -4.66 -14.80
CA ALA A 92 16.45 -3.56 -15.71
C ALA A 92 15.51 -2.37 -15.50
N GLY A 93 16.09 -1.18 -15.26
CA GLY A 93 15.34 0.05 -14.97
C GLY A 93 14.95 0.23 -13.50
N ASN A 94 15.18 -0.75 -12.64
CA ASN A 94 15.02 -0.57 -11.20
C ASN A 94 16.30 -0.02 -10.57
N HIS A 95 16.28 1.25 -10.20
CA HIS A 95 17.39 1.98 -9.60
C HIS A 95 17.30 2.02 -8.05
N GLY A 96 16.37 1.28 -7.47
CA GLY A 96 16.04 1.32 -6.05
C GLY A 96 15.18 2.51 -5.64
N PRO A 97 14.87 2.64 -4.34
CA PRO A 97 14.05 3.74 -3.84
C PRO A 97 14.74 5.09 -4.01
N VAL A 98 13.94 6.13 -4.22
CA VAL A 98 14.44 7.51 -4.28
C VAL A 98 14.79 8.00 -2.88
N ARG A 99 15.94 8.67 -2.76
CA ARG A 99 16.48 9.23 -1.51
C ARG A 99 16.83 10.70 -1.66
N VAL A 100 16.90 11.39 -0.52
CA VAL A 100 17.48 12.73 -0.46
C VAL A 100 18.99 12.64 -0.65
N ASN A 101 19.52 13.39 -1.59
CA ASN A 101 20.95 13.51 -1.87
C ASN A 101 21.36 15.00 -1.84
N GLY A 102 21.71 15.50 -0.66
CA GLY A 102 21.97 16.93 -0.45
C GLY A 102 20.73 17.77 -0.70
N PHE A 103 20.74 18.64 -1.70
CA PHE A 103 19.61 19.49 -2.10
C PHE A 103 18.76 18.89 -3.25
N HIS A 104 19.05 17.66 -3.65
CA HIS A 104 18.40 16.97 -4.77
C HIS A 104 17.89 15.60 -4.34
N PHE A 105 17.25 14.92 -5.26
CA PHE A 105 16.92 13.51 -5.12
C PHE A 105 17.80 12.66 -6.03
N ALA A 106 18.09 11.45 -5.58
CA ALA A 106 18.71 10.40 -6.38
C ALA A 106 18.07 9.06 -6.01
N TYR A 107 18.12 8.12 -6.91
CA TYR A 107 17.85 6.72 -6.62
C TYR A 107 18.95 6.11 -5.73
N GLU A 108 18.67 4.98 -5.10
CA GLU A 108 19.60 4.30 -4.20
C GLU A 108 20.93 3.92 -4.87
N ASP A 109 20.94 3.68 -6.18
CA ASP A 109 22.17 3.42 -6.98
C ASP A 109 22.96 4.69 -7.35
N GLY A 110 22.49 5.87 -6.96
CA GLY A 110 23.11 7.16 -7.25
C GLY A 110 22.64 7.82 -8.55
N THR A 111 21.79 7.17 -9.33
CA THR A 111 21.18 7.78 -10.53
C THR A 111 20.36 9.02 -10.15
N PRO A 112 20.59 10.20 -10.76
CA PRO A 112 19.83 11.40 -10.44
C PRO A 112 18.32 11.23 -10.68
N TYR A 113 17.49 11.74 -9.77
CA TYR A 113 16.04 11.75 -9.91
C TYR A 113 15.50 13.17 -9.98
N PHE A 114 14.85 13.50 -11.10
CA PHE A 114 14.19 14.79 -11.31
C PHE A 114 12.69 14.58 -11.34
N SER A 115 12.00 14.95 -10.25
CA SER A 115 10.57 14.72 -10.10
C SER A 115 9.76 15.55 -11.09
N VAL A 116 9.06 14.90 -12.01
CA VAL A 116 8.02 15.48 -12.87
C VAL A 116 6.74 14.71 -12.56
N GLY A 117 5.92 15.26 -11.66
CA GLY A 117 4.76 14.57 -11.12
C GLY A 117 3.43 15.09 -11.61
N THR A 118 2.42 14.23 -11.50
CA THR A 118 1.00 14.59 -11.64
C THR A 118 0.22 14.12 -10.43
N THR A 119 -1.03 14.59 -10.30
CA THR A 119 -1.94 14.16 -9.25
C THR A 119 -3.24 13.65 -9.85
N ALA A 120 -3.60 12.41 -9.51
CA ALA A 120 -4.89 11.83 -9.83
C ALA A 120 -5.42 11.11 -8.57
N TYR A 121 -6.09 11.86 -7.69
CA TYR A 121 -6.38 11.45 -6.30
C TYR A 121 -6.96 10.06 -6.14
N VAL A 122 -7.86 9.63 -7.00
CA VAL A 122 -8.68 8.42 -6.78
C VAL A 122 -8.67 7.44 -7.95
N TRP A 123 -7.77 7.61 -8.89
CA TRP A 123 -7.73 6.78 -10.10
C TRP A 123 -7.75 5.27 -9.85
N PRO A 124 -7.13 4.72 -8.78
CA PRO A 124 -7.18 3.29 -8.50
C PRO A 124 -8.59 2.78 -8.16
N LEU A 125 -9.48 3.69 -7.73
CA LEU A 125 -10.79 3.38 -7.17
C LEU A 125 -11.96 3.78 -8.07
N GLN A 126 -11.69 4.15 -9.33
CA GLN A 126 -12.71 4.63 -10.29
C GLN A 126 -13.07 3.62 -11.39
N GLY A 127 -12.73 2.34 -11.16
CA GLY A 127 -13.01 1.26 -12.08
C GLY A 127 -11.89 1.01 -13.09
N GLU A 128 -11.96 -0.16 -13.73
CA GLU A 128 -10.86 -0.67 -14.56
C GLU A 128 -10.55 0.21 -15.78
N GLU A 129 -11.57 0.77 -16.41
CA GLU A 129 -11.40 1.67 -17.56
C GLU A 129 -10.53 2.89 -17.20
N MET A 130 -10.79 3.50 -16.02
CA MET A 130 -9.99 4.63 -15.54
C MET A 130 -8.57 4.21 -15.19
N VAL A 131 -8.40 3.04 -14.60
CA VAL A 131 -7.08 2.48 -14.29
C VAL A 131 -6.27 2.30 -15.56
N GLN A 132 -6.82 1.63 -16.58
CA GLN A 132 -6.12 1.38 -17.84
C GLN A 132 -5.80 2.69 -18.58
N LYS A 133 -6.73 3.62 -18.64
CA LYS A 133 -6.49 4.93 -19.24
C LYS A 133 -5.38 5.72 -18.54
N THR A 134 -5.35 5.68 -17.21
CA THR A 134 -4.29 6.35 -16.44
C THR A 134 -2.93 5.73 -16.71
N LEU A 135 -2.83 4.39 -16.71
CA LEU A 135 -1.59 3.69 -17.02
C LEU A 135 -1.12 3.93 -18.46
N GLU A 136 -2.06 4.00 -19.44
CA GLU A 136 -1.75 4.36 -20.81
C GLU A 136 -1.15 5.78 -20.90
N GLU A 137 -1.73 6.76 -20.19
CA GLU A 137 -1.16 8.12 -20.15
C GLU A 137 0.21 8.17 -19.49
N LEU A 138 0.41 7.43 -18.39
CA LEU A 138 1.71 7.35 -17.71
C LEU A 138 2.78 6.67 -18.59
N SER A 139 2.40 5.67 -19.39
CA SER A 139 3.33 4.96 -20.29
C SER A 139 3.94 5.85 -21.39
N LYS A 140 3.37 7.05 -21.63
CA LYS A 140 3.92 8.04 -22.57
C LYS A 140 5.20 8.72 -22.06
N GLY A 141 5.55 8.50 -20.77
CA GLY A 141 6.80 8.97 -20.17
C GLY A 141 6.84 10.48 -19.86
N TYR A 142 5.69 11.17 -19.84
CA TYR A 142 5.64 12.59 -19.49
C TYR A 142 5.79 12.84 -17.99
N PHE A 143 5.47 11.83 -17.17
CA PHE A 143 5.55 11.89 -15.71
C PHE A 143 6.32 10.68 -15.18
N ASN A 144 7.14 10.92 -14.17
CA ASN A 144 7.84 9.87 -13.43
C ASN A 144 7.36 9.77 -11.97
N LYS A 145 6.26 10.47 -11.63
CA LYS A 145 5.60 10.37 -10.33
C LYS A 145 4.11 10.65 -10.47
N ILE A 146 3.28 9.85 -9.78
CA ILE A 146 1.85 10.09 -9.65
C ILE A 146 1.44 10.08 -8.18
N ARG A 147 0.71 11.12 -7.76
CA ARG A 147 0.20 11.26 -6.40
C ARG A 147 -1.27 10.86 -6.32
N PHE A 148 -1.61 9.98 -5.37
CA PHE A 148 -2.99 9.50 -5.19
C PHE A 148 -3.28 9.05 -3.76
N CYS A 149 -4.57 8.99 -3.41
CA CYS A 149 -5.04 8.65 -2.08
C CYS A 149 -5.18 7.12 -1.91
N VAL A 150 -4.85 6.63 -0.71
CA VAL A 150 -5.22 5.28 -0.27
C VAL A 150 -6.71 5.23 0.09
N PHE A 151 -7.22 6.26 0.78
CA PHE A 151 -8.65 6.41 1.04
C PHE A 151 -9.40 6.96 -0.18
N PRO A 152 -10.67 6.59 -0.38
CA PRO A 152 -11.52 7.24 -1.36
C PRO A 152 -11.70 8.73 -1.03
N LYS A 153 -11.94 9.54 -2.06
CA LYS A 153 -12.09 10.99 -1.92
C LYS A 153 -13.14 11.53 -2.88
N HIS A 154 -14.11 12.25 -2.32
CA HIS A 154 -14.98 13.13 -3.10
C HIS A 154 -14.41 14.55 -3.15
N TYR A 155 -14.56 15.20 -4.29
CA TYR A 155 -14.27 16.62 -4.47
C TYR A 155 -15.05 17.14 -5.69
N ILE A 156 -15.03 18.45 -5.94
CA ILE A 156 -15.89 19.09 -6.95
C ILE A 156 -15.77 18.52 -8.36
N TYR A 157 -14.67 17.84 -8.69
CA TYR A 157 -14.44 17.19 -9.99
C TYR A 157 -14.69 15.69 -9.96
N ASN A 158 -14.99 15.11 -8.81
CA ASN A 158 -15.28 13.69 -8.68
C ASN A 158 -16.30 13.41 -7.57
N LEU A 159 -17.49 13.00 -7.97
CA LEU A 159 -18.59 12.56 -7.11
C LEU A 159 -18.93 11.07 -7.30
N HIS A 160 -18.15 10.36 -8.11
CA HIS A 160 -18.36 8.94 -8.30
C HIS A 160 -18.00 8.20 -7.01
N GLU A 161 -18.85 7.25 -6.62
CA GLU A 161 -18.52 6.35 -5.53
C GLU A 161 -17.32 5.47 -5.93
N PRO A 162 -16.42 5.16 -4.99
CA PRO A 162 -15.30 4.29 -5.26
C PRO A 162 -15.76 2.84 -5.50
N THR A 163 -14.97 2.08 -6.22
CA THR A 163 -15.23 0.65 -6.46
C THR A 163 -15.05 -0.22 -5.22
N SER A 164 -14.37 0.28 -4.20
CA SER A 164 -14.17 -0.38 -2.90
C SER A 164 -13.86 0.62 -1.79
N TYR A 165 -14.08 0.19 -0.56
CA TYR A 165 -13.76 0.94 0.66
C TYR A 165 -12.72 0.19 1.48
N PRO A 166 -11.90 0.90 2.30
CA PRO A 166 -10.79 0.31 3.05
C PRO A 166 -11.24 -0.58 4.22
N TYR A 167 -12.46 -0.41 4.70
CA TYR A 167 -13.01 -1.12 5.86
C TYR A 167 -14.24 -1.92 5.50
N VAL A 168 -14.53 -2.93 6.32
CA VAL A 168 -15.81 -3.65 6.29
C VAL A 168 -16.90 -2.75 6.84
N GLY A 169 -18.05 -2.69 6.16
CA GLY A 169 -19.16 -1.85 6.57
C GLY A 169 -19.96 -1.27 5.42
N THR A 170 -20.68 -0.21 5.71
CA THR A 170 -21.61 0.43 4.77
C THR A 170 -21.31 1.93 4.66
N PRO A 171 -21.16 2.49 3.46
CA PRO A 171 -21.00 3.93 3.28
C PRO A 171 -22.30 4.70 3.50
N CYS A 172 -22.18 5.96 3.85
CA CYS A 172 -23.30 6.90 3.75
C CYS A 172 -23.84 6.98 2.30
N PRO A 173 -25.12 7.32 2.09
CA PRO A 173 -25.69 7.45 0.75
C PRO A 173 -24.88 8.38 -0.16
N ALA A 174 -24.74 7.99 -1.43
CA ALA A 174 -24.05 8.79 -2.42
C ALA A 174 -24.73 10.17 -2.60
N PRO A 175 -23.98 11.26 -2.86
CA PRO A 175 -24.55 12.55 -3.14
C PRO A 175 -25.25 12.54 -4.51
N THR A 176 -26.46 13.06 -4.56
CA THR A 176 -27.23 13.16 -5.80
C THR A 176 -26.94 14.44 -6.60
N SER A 177 -26.32 15.44 -5.95
CA SER A 177 -25.95 16.71 -6.57
C SER A 177 -24.84 17.41 -5.80
N ILE A 178 -24.12 18.32 -6.45
CA ILE A 178 -23.17 19.22 -5.81
C ILE A 178 -23.90 20.46 -5.31
N ASN A 179 -23.83 20.70 -4.02
CA ASN A 179 -24.27 21.96 -3.44
C ASN A 179 -23.05 22.88 -3.24
N TYR A 180 -22.77 23.74 -4.21
CA TYR A 180 -21.65 24.68 -4.13
C TYR A 180 -21.82 25.73 -3.01
N GLY A 181 -23.05 25.96 -2.53
CA GLY A 181 -23.33 26.82 -1.39
C GLY A 181 -23.09 26.18 -0.03
N ASN A 182 -22.89 24.87 0.02
CA ASN A 182 -22.57 24.12 1.24
C ASN A 182 -21.47 23.09 0.99
N PRO A 183 -20.19 23.51 0.95
CA PRO A 183 -19.07 22.60 0.77
C PRO A 183 -18.97 21.49 1.83
N ALA A 184 -19.46 21.73 3.04
CA ALA A 184 -19.48 20.73 4.10
C ALA A 184 -20.27 19.48 3.74
N ALA A 185 -21.25 19.59 2.85
CA ALA A 185 -21.98 18.44 2.32
C ALA A 185 -21.12 17.51 1.45
N LEU A 186 -19.96 17.99 0.97
CA LEU A 186 -18.98 17.20 0.21
C LEU A 186 -17.81 16.72 1.03
N PHE A 187 -17.37 17.53 2.00
CA PHE A 187 -16.10 17.34 2.71
C PHE A 187 -16.29 16.99 4.19
N GLY A 188 -17.48 17.19 4.75
CA GLY A 188 -17.80 16.80 6.13
C GLY A 188 -18.38 15.39 6.19
N VAL A 189 -18.12 14.72 7.30
CA VAL A 189 -18.66 13.39 7.57
C VAL A 189 -20.20 13.40 7.47
N GLN A 190 -20.76 12.49 6.71
CA GLN A 190 -22.20 12.35 6.49
C GLN A 190 -22.78 11.28 7.40
N PRO A 191 -24.06 11.40 7.82
CA PRO A 191 -24.74 10.36 8.55
C PRO A 191 -24.98 9.12 7.67
N GLY A 192 -25.02 7.95 8.30
CA GLY A 192 -25.33 6.68 7.62
C GLY A 192 -24.09 5.84 7.29
N ASN A 193 -22.91 6.27 7.69
CA ASN A 193 -21.73 5.40 7.67
C ASN A 193 -21.80 4.39 8.83
N ASP A 194 -21.43 3.14 8.55
CA ASP A 194 -21.37 2.06 9.53
C ASP A 194 -20.13 1.20 9.22
N TRP A 195 -18.97 1.62 9.75
CA TRP A 195 -17.68 0.99 9.52
C TRP A 195 -17.17 0.26 10.75
N ASP A 196 -16.68 -0.97 10.56
CA ASP A 196 -15.79 -1.62 11.52
C ASP A 196 -14.34 -1.20 11.22
N PHE A 197 -13.86 -0.16 11.89
CA PHE A 197 -12.50 0.37 11.73
C PHE A 197 -11.39 -0.59 12.21
N TYR A 198 -11.74 -1.72 12.82
CA TYR A 198 -10.82 -2.77 13.19
C TYR A 198 -10.79 -3.93 12.17
N ARG A 199 -11.57 -3.86 11.07
CA ARG A 199 -11.62 -4.85 10.00
C ARG A 199 -11.40 -4.21 8.65
N PHE A 200 -10.22 -4.44 8.09
CA PHE A 200 -9.92 -3.97 6.74
C PHE A 200 -10.65 -4.80 5.67
N ASN A 201 -10.80 -4.21 4.50
CA ASN A 201 -11.20 -4.89 3.28
C ASN A 201 -9.94 -5.20 2.44
N PRO A 202 -9.40 -6.42 2.45
CA PRO A 202 -8.16 -6.74 1.72
C PRO A 202 -8.24 -6.42 0.23
N ALA A 203 -9.41 -6.62 -0.41
CA ALA A 203 -9.58 -6.35 -1.84
C ALA A 203 -9.34 -4.88 -2.22
N HIS A 204 -9.66 -3.93 -1.32
CA HIS A 204 -9.35 -2.51 -1.52
C HIS A 204 -7.85 -2.27 -1.60
N PHE A 205 -7.09 -2.84 -0.66
CA PHE A 205 -5.63 -2.68 -0.61
C PHE A 205 -4.92 -3.47 -1.72
N GLN A 206 -5.43 -4.63 -2.10
CA GLN A 206 -4.93 -5.40 -3.26
C GLN A 206 -5.07 -4.60 -4.56
N GLN A 207 -6.15 -3.83 -4.71
CA GLN A 207 -6.32 -2.93 -5.86
C GLN A 207 -5.30 -1.79 -5.86
N ILE A 208 -5.03 -1.18 -4.69
CA ILE A 208 -3.97 -0.16 -4.55
C ILE A 208 -2.59 -0.77 -4.87
N GLU A 209 -2.29 -1.96 -4.36
CA GLU A 209 -1.04 -2.69 -4.65
C GLU A 209 -0.85 -2.94 -6.14
N ARG A 210 -1.90 -3.38 -6.84
CA ARG A 210 -1.86 -3.59 -8.29
C ARG A 210 -1.47 -2.30 -9.02
N CYS A 211 -2.01 -1.17 -8.58
CA CYS A 211 -1.69 0.13 -9.16
C CYS A 211 -0.27 0.60 -8.81
N ILE A 212 0.20 0.39 -7.58
CA ILE A 212 1.59 0.67 -7.18
C ILE A 212 2.56 -0.12 -8.04
N LYS A 213 2.31 -1.43 -8.17
CA LYS A 213 3.14 -2.30 -9.00
C LYS A 213 3.16 -1.85 -10.47
N ALA A 214 1.99 -1.56 -11.05
CA ALA A 214 1.89 -1.10 -12.44
C ALA A 214 2.63 0.23 -12.67
N CYS A 215 2.61 1.15 -11.69
CA CYS A 215 3.44 2.35 -11.73
C CYS A 215 4.93 1.99 -11.76
N GLY A 216 5.39 1.10 -10.87
CA GLY A 216 6.78 0.64 -10.83
C GLY A 216 7.23 0.00 -12.14
N ASP A 217 6.40 -0.84 -12.76
CA ASP A 217 6.66 -1.46 -14.06
C ASP A 217 6.82 -0.42 -15.20
N LEU A 218 6.30 0.80 -15.02
CA LEU A 218 6.46 1.94 -15.92
C LEU A 218 7.58 2.91 -15.52
N GLY A 219 8.32 2.65 -14.44
CA GLY A 219 9.32 3.57 -13.90
C GLY A 219 8.71 4.83 -13.27
N VAL A 220 7.48 4.72 -12.73
CA VAL A 220 6.74 5.83 -12.11
C VAL A 220 6.64 5.62 -10.61
N GLU A 221 7.06 6.65 -9.86
CA GLU A 221 6.94 6.69 -8.41
C GLU A 221 5.47 6.87 -7.96
N ALA A 222 5.03 6.05 -7.02
CA ALA A 222 3.70 6.09 -6.42
C ALA A 222 3.73 6.92 -5.12
N ASP A 223 3.33 8.18 -5.19
CA ASP A 223 3.26 9.09 -4.05
C ASP A 223 1.90 8.93 -3.34
N LEU A 224 1.89 8.11 -2.31
CA LEU A 224 0.68 7.72 -1.58
C LEU A 224 0.29 8.78 -0.56
N ILE A 225 -0.89 9.38 -0.74
CA ILE A 225 -1.55 10.15 0.30
C ILE A 225 -2.23 9.15 1.24
N VAL A 226 -1.60 8.92 2.40
CA VAL A 226 -2.06 7.88 3.33
C VAL A 226 -3.33 8.32 4.04
N MET A 227 -3.40 9.59 4.47
CA MET A 227 -4.57 10.15 5.13
C MET A 227 -4.97 11.50 4.52
N HIS A 228 -6.22 11.91 4.73
CA HIS A 228 -6.66 13.28 4.47
C HIS A 228 -7.72 13.68 5.52
N PRO A 229 -7.72 14.98 5.96
CA PRO A 229 -8.50 15.41 7.12
C PRO A 229 -9.97 15.69 6.81
N TYR A 230 -10.42 15.44 5.60
CA TYR A 230 -11.78 15.76 5.15
C TYR A 230 -12.29 14.65 4.23
N ASP A 231 -13.37 14.05 4.66
CA ASP A 231 -14.08 13.02 3.89
C ASP A 231 -15.54 12.92 4.38
N ARG A 232 -16.37 12.30 3.56
CA ARG A 232 -17.78 12.08 3.89
C ARG A 232 -18.00 10.76 4.65
N TRP A 233 -17.02 9.86 4.66
CA TRP A 233 -17.14 8.51 5.21
C TRP A 233 -16.66 8.39 6.66
N GLY A 234 -15.99 9.42 7.21
CA GLY A 234 -15.55 9.46 8.59
C GLY A 234 -14.18 8.84 8.85
N PHE A 235 -13.40 8.53 7.82
CA PHE A 235 -12.03 7.99 7.98
C PHE A 235 -11.09 9.00 8.66
N SER A 236 -11.37 10.30 8.53
CA SER A 236 -10.65 11.37 9.24
C SER A 236 -10.99 11.48 10.73
N HIS A 237 -11.96 10.71 11.23
CA HIS A 237 -12.43 10.74 12.62
C HIS A 237 -12.16 9.41 13.35
N MET A 238 -11.27 8.58 12.84
CA MET A 238 -10.84 7.36 13.53
C MET A 238 -10.19 7.69 14.89
N ALA A 239 -10.35 6.78 15.85
CA ALA A 239 -9.65 6.88 17.12
C ALA A 239 -8.14 6.63 16.94
N PRO A 240 -7.27 7.12 17.85
CA PRO A 240 -5.82 6.98 17.71
C PRO A 240 -5.33 5.54 17.54
N ASP A 241 -5.96 4.57 18.20
CA ASP A 241 -5.61 3.16 18.07
C ASP A 241 -6.05 2.56 16.72
N GLN A 242 -7.12 3.09 16.11
CA GLN A 242 -7.58 2.74 14.76
C GLN A 242 -6.63 3.33 13.71
N ASP A 243 -6.15 4.57 13.91
CA ASP A 243 -5.13 5.19 13.09
C ASP A 243 -3.82 4.38 13.14
N ASP A 244 -3.36 4.00 14.33
CA ASP A 244 -2.15 3.20 14.52
C ASP A 244 -2.26 1.84 13.82
N LEU A 245 -3.44 1.18 13.93
CA LEU A 245 -3.71 -0.09 13.25
C LEU A 245 -3.66 0.08 11.73
N TYR A 246 -4.28 1.15 11.20
CA TYR A 246 -4.27 1.46 9.78
C TYR A 246 -2.84 1.71 9.27
N TRP A 247 -2.05 2.54 9.95
CA TRP A 247 -0.66 2.81 9.58
C TRP A 247 0.19 1.53 9.56
N LYS A 248 0.09 0.69 10.58
CA LYS A 248 0.78 -0.60 10.62
C LYS A 248 0.42 -1.47 9.42
N TYR A 249 -0.87 -1.58 9.12
CA TYR A 249 -1.36 -2.39 8.02
C TYR A 249 -0.86 -1.89 6.66
N VAL A 250 -0.95 -0.58 6.41
CA VAL A 250 -0.51 0.05 5.17
C VAL A 250 1.01 -0.07 4.98
N ILE A 251 1.79 0.17 6.04
CA ILE A 251 3.25 0.03 6.01
C ILE A 251 3.64 -1.42 5.73
N ALA A 252 3.08 -2.39 6.46
CA ALA A 252 3.38 -3.81 6.26
C ALA A 252 3.10 -4.27 4.82
N ARG A 253 2.06 -3.70 4.18
CA ARG A 253 1.68 -4.03 2.81
C ARG A 253 2.55 -3.36 1.75
N PHE A 254 2.87 -2.08 1.90
CA PHE A 254 3.40 -1.26 0.80
C PHE A 254 4.88 -0.91 0.92
N ALA A 255 5.49 -1.01 2.10
CA ALA A 255 6.86 -0.52 2.30
C ALA A 255 7.95 -1.33 1.54
N ALA A 256 7.62 -2.53 1.08
CA ALA A 256 8.55 -3.33 0.27
C ALA A 256 8.59 -2.92 -1.22
N TYR A 257 7.72 -2.04 -1.68
CA TYR A 257 7.76 -1.52 -3.04
C TYR A 257 8.74 -0.34 -3.13
N HIS A 258 9.77 -0.44 -3.96
CA HIS A 258 10.82 0.58 -4.08
C HIS A 258 10.30 1.93 -4.56
N ASN A 259 9.20 1.94 -5.33
CA ASN A 259 8.62 3.13 -5.94
C ASN A 259 7.54 3.82 -5.08
N VAL A 260 7.41 3.47 -3.79
CA VAL A 260 6.44 4.09 -2.89
C VAL A 260 7.04 5.30 -2.19
N TRP A 261 6.32 6.43 -2.28
CA TRP A 261 6.54 7.62 -1.47
C TRP A 261 5.41 7.80 -0.47
N TRP A 262 5.74 8.33 0.69
CA TRP A 262 4.83 8.47 1.82
C TRP A 262 4.45 9.93 2.04
N SER A 263 3.25 10.32 1.59
CA SER A 263 2.63 11.59 1.97
C SER A 263 1.68 11.35 3.15
N LEU A 264 1.99 11.93 4.31
CA LEU A 264 1.21 11.69 5.54
C LEU A 264 -0.24 12.13 5.36
N ALA A 265 -0.46 13.31 4.79
CA ALA A 265 -1.78 13.85 4.52
C ALA A 265 -1.78 14.78 3.29
N ASN A 266 -2.99 15.08 2.83
CA ASN A 266 -3.20 16.05 1.74
C ASN A 266 -3.77 17.36 2.29
#